data_7d61ce1c10c2458c596ea46b04f7e474
#
_entry.id   7d61ce1c10c2458c596ea46b04f7e474
#
_cell.length_a   1.000
_cell.length_b   1.000
_cell.length_c   1.000
_cell.angle_alpha   90.00
_cell.angle_beta   90.00
_cell.angle_gamma   90.00
#
_symmetry.space_group_name_H-M   'P 1'
#
loop_
_entity.id
_entity.type
_entity.pdbx_description
1 polymer ?
#
loop_
_entity_poly.entity_id
_entity_poly.type
_entity_poly.pdbx_seq_one_letter_code
_entity_poly.pdbx_strand_id
1 'polypeptide(L)'
;AGRMWRVEKPLEELELLNRLRRNYAARFNAMNDRDEAVWENNVLTADRYCFIYEDMSGEPQGYMLFTLKDRLMNIVEWVYLNREAREGMLHFIANHDSMADKVQVRVPAGDRLPFLIGDPRFSQTRMPYVMGRIVDVRGFVGEYAFRPGGGETRLRLRVADEAAPWNAGEFLLVIDTDGSGRLEPADGSGGADVPALACHIRALSAAFLGDKRPVWLYEDGLFTGDA
;
A
#
# COMPACT_ATOMS: atom_id res chain seq x y z
N ALA A 1 3.42 14.28 25.81
CA ALA A 1 3.84 13.58 24.60
C ALA A 1 4.02 12.11 24.91
N GLY A 2 3.66 11.24 23.98
CA GLY A 2 3.92 9.81 24.11
C GLY A 2 5.43 9.49 24.17
N ARG A 3 5.77 8.23 24.24
CA ARG A 3 7.17 7.79 24.35
C ARG A 3 7.55 6.75 23.30
N MET A 4 8.85 6.74 22.94
CA MET A 4 9.47 5.63 22.21
C MET A 4 10.17 4.71 23.23
N TRP A 5 9.97 3.40 23.10
CA TRP A 5 10.72 2.42 23.88
C TRP A 5 11.28 1.32 22.99
N ARG A 6 12.44 0.81 23.37
CA ARG A 6 13.14 -0.24 22.64
C ARG A 6 12.54 -1.59 22.97
N VAL A 7 12.33 -2.39 21.94
CA VAL A 7 11.93 -3.79 22.08
C VAL A 7 13.18 -4.66 22.00
N GLU A 8 13.56 -5.26 23.12
CA GLU A 8 14.78 -6.08 23.17
C GLU A 8 14.59 -7.44 22.48
N LYS A 9 13.37 -7.96 22.46
CA LYS A 9 13.03 -9.25 21.85
C LYS A 9 11.81 -9.08 20.92
N PRO A 10 12.01 -8.55 19.72
CA PRO A 10 10.89 -8.22 18.84
C PRO A 10 10.02 -9.41 18.42
N LEU A 11 10.56 -10.63 18.43
CA LEU A 11 9.81 -11.84 18.13
C LEU A 11 8.76 -12.18 19.22
N GLU A 12 8.97 -11.75 20.46
CA GLU A 12 7.98 -11.92 21.54
C GLU A 12 6.80 -10.92 21.39
N GLU A 13 6.96 -9.87 20.56
CA GLU A 13 5.96 -8.82 20.30
C GLU A 13 5.32 -8.93 18.91
N LEU A 14 5.41 -10.07 18.25
CA LEU A 14 4.92 -10.22 16.85
C LEU A 14 3.43 -9.94 16.69
N GLU A 15 2.60 -10.33 17.65
CA GLU A 15 1.16 -10.06 17.59
C GLU A 15 0.88 -8.56 17.56
N LEU A 16 1.57 -7.79 18.41
CA LEU A 16 1.47 -6.34 18.46
C LEU A 16 1.98 -5.70 17.16
N LEU A 17 3.16 -6.09 16.69
CA LEU A 17 3.76 -5.57 15.47
C LEU A 17 2.87 -5.85 14.25
N ASN A 18 2.31 -7.07 14.14
CA ASN A 18 1.35 -7.44 13.09
C ASN A 18 0.07 -6.59 13.17
N ARG A 19 -0.49 -6.41 14.36
CA ARG A 19 -1.68 -5.57 14.55
C ARG A 19 -1.43 -4.15 14.07
N LEU A 20 -0.34 -3.52 14.51
CA LEU A 20 0.03 -2.17 14.08
C LEU A 20 0.23 -2.08 12.57
N ARG A 21 0.94 -3.07 12.02
CA ARG A 21 1.20 -3.11 10.57
C ARG A 21 -0.06 -3.31 9.76
N ARG A 22 -0.96 -4.21 10.14
CA ARG A 22 -2.25 -4.43 9.45
C ARG A 22 -3.12 -3.18 9.46
N ASN A 23 -3.20 -2.49 10.61
CA ASN A 23 -3.93 -1.22 10.71
C ASN A 23 -3.32 -0.13 9.82
N TYR A 24 -1.99 -0.10 9.69
CA TYR A 24 -1.31 0.80 8.77
C TYR A 24 -1.55 0.40 7.31
N ALA A 25 -1.45 -0.89 7.01
CA ALA A 25 -1.61 -1.46 5.67
C ALA A 25 -3.00 -1.24 5.07
N ALA A 26 -4.04 -1.18 5.91
CA ALA A 26 -5.41 -0.89 5.49
C ALA A 26 -5.58 0.46 4.74
N ARG A 27 -4.57 1.33 4.77
CA ARG A 27 -4.54 2.60 4.02
C ARG A 27 -4.04 2.46 2.58
N PHE A 28 -3.50 1.30 2.24
CA PHE A 28 -2.81 1.07 0.97
C PHE A 28 -3.33 -0.17 0.30
N ASN A 29 -3.39 -0.16 -1.02
CA ASN A 29 -3.65 -1.37 -1.79
C ASN A 29 -2.36 -2.20 -1.91
N ALA A 30 -2.51 -3.51 -2.00
CA ALA A 30 -1.44 -4.47 -2.26
C ALA A 30 -0.26 -4.45 -1.26
N MET A 31 -0.48 -4.00 -0.03
CA MET A 31 0.51 -4.18 1.03
C MET A 31 0.40 -5.61 1.57
N ASN A 32 1.45 -6.41 1.38
CA ASN A 32 1.47 -7.83 1.76
C ASN A 32 1.23 -8.04 3.25
N ASP A 33 0.43 -9.03 3.61
CA ASP A 33 0.43 -9.58 4.96
C ASP A 33 1.71 -10.39 5.20
N ARG A 34 2.05 -10.63 6.46
CA ARG A 34 3.28 -11.32 6.84
C ARG A 34 2.97 -12.41 7.84
N ASP A 35 3.49 -13.59 7.59
CA ASP A 35 3.56 -14.66 8.55
C ASP A 35 4.80 -14.51 9.47
N GLU A 36 4.91 -15.36 10.45
CA GLU A 36 6.01 -15.38 11.41
C GLU A 36 7.36 -15.59 10.73
N ALA A 37 7.42 -16.49 9.74
CA ALA A 37 8.66 -16.79 9.01
C ALA A 37 9.19 -15.57 8.25
N VAL A 38 8.31 -14.75 7.66
CA VAL A 38 8.70 -13.49 7.00
C VAL A 38 9.22 -12.47 8.02
N TRP A 39 8.60 -12.38 9.19
CA TRP A 39 9.07 -11.51 10.25
C TRP A 39 10.46 -11.92 10.74
N GLU A 40 10.64 -13.18 11.06
CA GLU A 40 11.89 -13.72 11.59
C GLU A 40 13.04 -13.62 10.60
N ASN A 41 12.83 -14.08 9.36
CA ASN A 41 13.93 -14.23 8.41
C ASN A 41 14.23 -12.96 7.58
N ASN A 42 13.25 -12.05 7.42
CA ASN A 42 13.38 -10.92 6.51
C ASN A 42 13.23 -9.55 7.18
N VAL A 43 12.51 -9.48 8.30
CA VAL A 43 12.13 -8.19 8.89
C VAL A 43 12.86 -7.92 10.20
N LEU A 44 12.91 -8.85 11.13
CA LEU A 44 13.52 -8.69 12.44
C LEU A 44 14.93 -9.28 12.50
N THR A 45 15.78 -8.87 11.55
CA THR A 45 17.18 -9.31 11.52
C THR A 45 17.98 -8.74 12.69
N ALA A 46 19.04 -9.44 13.11
CA ALA A 46 19.80 -9.14 14.32
C ALA A 46 20.48 -7.74 14.33
N ASP A 47 20.66 -7.14 13.18
CA ASP A 47 21.24 -5.80 13.02
C ASP A 47 20.21 -4.66 13.13
N ARG A 48 18.93 -4.98 13.30
CA ARG A 48 17.85 -4.00 13.36
C ARG A 48 17.42 -3.70 14.79
N TYR A 49 17.31 -2.44 15.05
CA TYR A 49 16.65 -1.93 16.26
C TYR A 49 15.15 -1.86 16.02
N CYS A 50 14.37 -2.32 16.99
CA CYS A 50 12.91 -2.20 17.02
C CYS A 50 12.51 -1.25 18.12
N PHE A 51 11.73 -0.22 17.78
CA PHE A 51 11.16 0.72 18.75
C PHE A 51 9.66 0.82 18.52
N ILE A 52 8.89 0.85 19.61
CA ILE A 52 7.44 1.07 19.59
C ILE A 52 7.16 2.47 20.15
N TYR A 53 6.23 3.17 19.51
CA TYR A 53 5.66 4.41 20.02
C TYR A 53 4.36 4.12 20.77
N GLU A 54 4.29 4.58 22.00
CA GLU A 54 3.08 4.60 22.83
C GLU A 54 2.60 6.03 23.03
N ASP A 55 1.30 6.24 22.97
CA ASP A 55 0.69 7.51 23.32
C ASP A 55 0.66 7.75 24.84
N MET A 56 0.05 8.86 25.27
CA MET A 56 -0.02 9.22 26.69
C MET A 56 -0.88 8.27 27.53
N SER A 57 -1.74 7.49 26.91
CA SER A 57 -2.54 6.44 27.59
C SER A 57 -1.79 5.11 27.72
N GLY A 58 -0.60 5.00 27.12
CA GLY A 58 0.19 3.78 27.04
C GLY A 58 -0.22 2.84 25.93
N GLU A 59 -1.10 3.31 24.99
CA GLU A 59 -1.52 2.49 23.85
C GLU A 59 -0.51 2.58 22.73
N PRO A 60 -0.01 1.44 22.19
CA PRO A 60 0.89 1.43 21.04
C PRO A 60 0.23 1.96 19.78
N GLN A 61 0.84 2.98 19.16
CA GLN A 61 0.33 3.68 18.00
C GLN A 61 1.25 3.59 16.78
N GLY A 62 2.35 2.86 16.90
CA GLY A 62 3.27 2.65 15.78
C GLY A 62 4.59 2.02 16.20
N TYR A 63 5.40 1.68 15.21
CA TYR A 63 6.75 1.16 15.44
C TYR A 63 7.70 1.59 14.33
N MET A 64 8.98 1.52 14.62
CA MET A 64 10.05 1.81 13.70
C MET A 64 11.13 0.74 13.78
N LEU A 65 11.55 0.24 12.59
CA LEU A 65 12.69 -0.65 12.45
C LEU A 65 13.80 0.07 11.71
N PHE A 66 14.98 0.12 12.27
CA PHE A 66 16.12 0.77 11.64
C PHE A 66 17.44 0.09 11.97
N THR A 67 18.42 0.33 11.11
CA THR A 67 19.83 0.05 11.39
C THR A 67 20.57 1.37 11.62
N LEU A 68 21.62 1.33 12.43
CA LEU A 68 22.50 2.45 12.66
C LEU A 68 23.94 2.00 12.41
N LYS A 69 24.52 2.45 11.30
CA LYS A 69 25.86 2.08 10.89
C LYS A 69 26.51 3.25 10.17
N ASP A 70 27.80 3.47 10.43
CA ASP A 70 28.62 4.52 9.79
C ASP A 70 27.94 5.90 9.81
N ARG A 71 27.32 6.25 10.94
CA ARG A 71 26.55 7.48 11.17
C ARG A 71 25.33 7.66 10.23
N LEU A 72 24.85 6.56 9.63
CA LEU A 72 23.62 6.51 8.85
C LEU A 72 22.55 5.76 9.64
N MET A 73 21.45 6.43 9.96
CA MET A 73 20.21 5.79 10.42
C MET A 73 19.39 5.38 9.19
N ASN A 74 19.31 4.10 8.91
CA ASN A 74 18.51 3.58 7.81
C ASN A 74 17.22 2.96 8.35
N ILE A 75 16.12 3.70 8.24
CA ILE A 75 14.78 3.30 8.68
C ILE A 75 14.17 2.44 7.58
N VAL A 76 14.17 1.12 7.81
CA VAL A 76 13.68 0.14 6.84
C VAL A 76 12.17 -0.02 6.90
N GLU A 77 11.57 0.28 8.05
CA GLU A 77 10.12 0.29 8.22
C GLU A 77 9.70 1.36 9.23
N TRP A 78 8.65 2.10 8.88
CA TRP A 78 8.10 3.19 9.67
C TRP A 78 6.58 3.12 9.61
N VAL A 79 5.99 2.60 10.68
CA VAL A 79 4.54 2.36 10.82
C VAL A 79 4.00 3.29 11.90
N TYR A 80 3.01 4.10 11.55
CA TYR A 80 2.32 4.99 12.46
C TYR A 80 0.83 5.04 12.17
N LEU A 81 0.01 4.99 13.21
CA LEU A 81 -1.44 4.97 13.05
C LEU A 81 -2.07 6.36 13.07
N ASN A 82 -1.40 7.34 13.67
CA ASN A 82 -1.90 8.69 13.80
C ASN A 82 -0.77 9.74 13.68
N ARG A 83 -1.17 11.02 13.70
CA ARG A 83 -0.27 12.15 13.60
C ARG A 83 0.71 12.22 14.79
N GLU A 84 0.20 11.99 16.00
CA GLU A 84 1.02 12.07 17.22
C GLU A 84 2.16 11.06 17.19
N ALA A 85 1.88 9.80 16.81
CA ALA A 85 2.90 8.77 16.65
C ALA A 85 3.97 9.17 15.62
N ARG A 86 3.53 9.69 14.46
CA ARG A 86 4.47 10.18 13.44
C ARG A 86 5.37 11.31 13.96
N GLU A 87 4.80 12.31 14.64
CA GLU A 87 5.54 13.43 15.19
C GLU A 87 6.50 12.97 16.31
N GLY A 88 6.05 12.05 17.17
CA GLY A 88 6.89 11.46 18.22
C GLY A 88 8.09 10.69 17.64
N MET A 89 7.87 9.94 16.56
CA MET A 89 8.96 9.26 15.86
C MET A 89 9.92 10.24 15.17
N LEU A 90 9.43 11.34 14.60
CA LEU A 90 10.30 12.38 14.04
C LEU A 90 11.16 13.05 15.12
N HIS A 91 10.59 13.32 16.30
CA HIS A 91 11.36 13.81 17.44
C HIS A 91 12.41 12.80 17.92
N PHE A 92 12.05 11.51 17.96
CA PHE A 92 13.00 10.46 18.28
C PHE A 92 14.18 10.45 17.30
N ILE A 93 13.92 10.56 15.99
CA ILE A 93 14.95 10.61 14.95
C ILE A 93 15.84 11.85 15.19
N ALA A 94 15.24 13.03 15.43
CA ALA A 94 15.97 14.26 15.64
C ALA A 94 16.89 14.21 16.86
N ASN A 95 16.49 13.48 17.92
CA ASN A 95 17.30 13.32 19.14
C ASN A 95 18.49 12.35 18.95
N HIS A 96 18.65 11.75 17.78
CA HIS A 96 19.79 10.88 17.44
C HIS A 96 20.87 11.61 16.61
N ASP A 97 20.87 12.93 16.60
CA ASP A 97 21.82 13.78 15.85
C ASP A 97 23.27 13.52 16.24
N SER A 98 23.56 13.18 17.50
CA SER A 98 24.90 12.78 17.95
C SER A 98 25.37 11.44 17.38
N MET A 99 24.46 10.57 16.95
CA MET A 99 24.74 9.21 16.47
C MET A 99 24.63 9.06 14.96
N ALA A 100 23.86 9.91 14.30
CA ALA A 100 23.60 9.86 12.87
C ALA A 100 23.70 11.22 12.20
N ASP A 101 24.52 11.33 11.15
CA ASP A 101 24.61 12.52 10.30
C ASP A 101 23.58 12.49 9.17
N LYS A 102 23.10 11.30 8.83
CA LYS A 102 22.14 11.07 7.75
C LYS A 102 21.04 10.12 8.19
N VAL A 103 19.84 10.41 7.72
CA VAL A 103 18.69 9.53 7.89
C VAL A 103 18.16 9.16 6.51
N GLN A 104 17.98 7.88 6.29
CA GLN A 104 17.30 7.34 5.12
C GLN A 104 16.03 6.65 5.58
N VAL A 105 14.90 6.94 4.95
CA VAL A 105 13.63 6.33 5.31
C VAL A 105 12.94 5.78 4.07
N ARG A 106 12.37 4.59 4.18
CA ARG A 106 11.50 4.01 3.14
C ARG A 106 10.05 4.32 3.47
N VAL A 107 9.39 4.95 2.53
CA VAL A 107 7.98 5.33 2.64
C VAL A 107 7.23 4.93 1.38
N PRO A 108 5.90 4.72 1.44
CA PRO A 108 5.08 4.54 0.26
C PRO A 108 5.21 5.71 -0.72
N ALA A 109 5.03 5.45 -2.02
CA ALA A 109 5.24 6.45 -3.07
C ALA A 109 4.38 7.72 -2.93
N GLY A 110 3.25 7.65 -2.23
CA GLY A 110 2.35 8.78 -1.96
C GLY A 110 2.49 9.37 -0.55
N ASP A 111 3.56 9.04 0.19
CA ASP A 111 3.76 9.55 1.55
C ASP A 111 3.96 11.06 1.56
N ARG A 112 3.45 11.71 2.62
CA ARG A 112 3.49 13.17 2.76
C ARG A 112 4.75 13.67 3.48
N LEU A 113 5.65 12.78 3.89
CA LEU A 113 6.85 13.15 4.63
C LEU A 113 7.65 14.26 3.95
N PRO A 114 7.88 14.25 2.62
CA PRO A 114 8.60 15.33 1.94
C PRO A 114 7.97 16.71 2.11
N PHE A 115 6.65 16.77 2.24
CA PHE A 115 5.92 18.01 2.45
C PHE A 115 5.96 18.51 3.91
N LEU A 116 6.23 17.59 4.84
CA LEU A 116 6.21 17.87 6.28
C LEU A 116 7.58 18.24 6.83
N ILE A 117 8.66 17.96 6.11
CA ILE A 117 10.02 18.34 6.49
C ILE A 117 10.22 19.80 6.13
N GLY A 118 10.59 20.61 7.11
CA GLY A 118 10.80 22.05 6.93
C GLY A 118 12.02 22.41 6.08
N ASP A 119 13.04 21.53 6.01
CA ASP A 119 14.21 21.71 5.15
C ASP A 119 14.00 20.99 3.81
N PRO A 120 13.93 21.73 2.68
CA PRO A 120 13.71 21.12 1.36
C PRO A 120 14.96 20.40 0.80
N ARG A 121 16.10 20.45 1.47
CA ARG A 121 17.37 19.87 1.01
C ARG A 121 17.47 18.38 1.35
N PHE A 122 16.57 17.56 0.80
CA PHE A 122 16.64 16.11 0.90
C PHE A 122 16.53 15.48 -0.49
N SER A 123 17.04 14.27 -0.62
CA SER A 123 16.96 13.49 -1.87
C SER A 123 15.77 12.54 -1.80
N GLN A 124 14.99 12.48 -2.87
CA GLN A 124 13.98 11.44 -3.08
C GLN A 124 14.40 10.51 -4.21
N THR A 125 14.36 9.21 -3.95
CA THR A 125 14.59 8.19 -4.99
C THR A 125 13.38 7.28 -5.05
N ARG A 126 12.74 7.20 -6.21
CA ARG A 126 11.68 6.22 -6.45
C ARG A 126 12.30 4.90 -6.87
N MET A 127 12.07 3.87 -6.08
CA MET A 127 12.58 2.53 -6.35
C MET A 127 11.39 1.60 -6.66
N PRO A 128 11.41 0.86 -7.79
CA PRO A 128 10.46 -0.23 -7.99
C PRO A 128 10.78 -1.33 -6.95
N TYR A 129 9.79 -1.66 -6.11
CA TYR A 129 9.99 -2.58 -5.01
C TYR A 129 9.37 -3.95 -5.25
N VAL A 130 8.16 -3.97 -5.79
CA VAL A 130 7.42 -5.18 -6.15
C VAL A 130 6.84 -5.04 -7.54
N MET A 131 6.74 -6.17 -8.22
CA MET A 131 5.98 -6.29 -9.46
C MET A 131 4.76 -7.16 -9.19
N GLY A 132 3.57 -6.65 -9.50
CA GLY A 132 2.31 -7.35 -9.33
C GLY A 132 1.59 -7.53 -10.67
N ARG A 133 0.91 -8.66 -10.82
CA ARG A 133 0.03 -8.95 -11.95
C ARG A 133 -1.21 -9.70 -11.47
N ILE A 134 -2.37 -9.33 -11.96
CA ILE A 134 -3.60 -10.08 -11.78
C ILE A 134 -3.53 -11.30 -12.71
N VAL A 135 -3.59 -12.49 -12.14
CA VAL A 135 -3.53 -13.77 -12.88
C VAL A 135 -4.91 -14.37 -13.14
N ASP A 136 -5.91 -13.97 -12.36
CA ASP A 136 -7.32 -14.31 -12.51
C ASP A 136 -8.15 -13.04 -12.24
N VAL A 137 -8.60 -12.39 -13.30
CA VAL A 137 -9.34 -11.10 -13.18
C VAL A 137 -10.69 -11.33 -12.52
N ARG A 138 -11.36 -12.44 -12.81
CA ARG A 138 -12.70 -12.73 -12.27
C ARG A 138 -12.64 -13.02 -10.77
N GLY A 139 -11.73 -13.88 -10.35
CA GLY A 139 -11.49 -14.17 -8.94
C GLY A 139 -11.03 -12.95 -8.18
N PHE A 140 -10.10 -12.16 -8.77
CA PHE A 140 -9.61 -10.93 -8.15
C PHE A 140 -10.71 -9.88 -7.91
N VAL A 141 -11.58 -9.66 -8.90
CA VAL A 141 -12.70 -8.71 -8.77
C VAL A 141 -13.70 -9.16 -7.70
N GLY A 142 -13.94 -10.47 -7.58
CA GLY A 142 -14.84 -11.01 -6.56
C GLY A 142 -14.36 -10.79 -5.12
N GLU A 143 -13.04 -10.71 -4.92
CA GLU A 143 -12.42 -10.48 -3.60
C GLU A 143 -12.03 -9.01 -3.38
N TYR A 144 -12.13 -8.16 -4.41
CA TYR A 144 -11.70 -6.77 -4.30
C TYR A 144 -12.78 -5.92 -3.61
N ALA A 145 -12.40 -5.26 -2.53
CA ALA A 145 -13.29 -4.34 -1.81
C ALA A 145 -13.37 -2.99 -2.55
N PHE A 146 -14.38 -2.82 -3.38
CA PHE A 146 -14.68 -1.53 -3.98
C PHE A 146 -15.25 -0.58 -2.94
N ARG A 147 -15.18 0.73 -3.23
CA ARG A 147 -15.80 1.71 -2.37
C ARG A 147 -17.33 1.57 -2.47
N PRO A 148 -18.05 1.42 -1.34
CA PRO A 148 -19.49 1.47 -1.34
C PRO A 148 -20.02 2.77 -1.96
N GLY A 149 -21.05 2.67 -2.78
CA GLY A 149 -21.61 3.79 -3.54
C GLY A 149 -23.10 4.01 -3.29
N GLY A 150 -23.65 5.09 -3.86
CA GLY A 150 -25.07 5.41 -3.77
C GLY A 150 -25.99 4.58 -4.68
N GLY A 151 -25.42 3.70 -5.50
CA GLY A 151 -26.15 2.84 -6.45
C GLY A 151 -25.23 1.78 -7.05
N GLU A 152 -25.83 0.80 -7.71
CA GLU A 152 -25.09 -0.20 -8.49
C GLU A 152 -24.35 0.50 -9.64
N THR A 153 -23.07 0.14 -9.82
CA THR A 153 -22.26 0.63 -10.94
C THR A 153 -22.01 -0.49 -11.94
N ARG A 154 -22.21 -0.20 -13.22
CA ARG A 154 -21.96 -1.15 -14.33
C ARG A 154 -20.97 -0.55 -15.31
N LEU A 155 -20.02 -1.39 -15.76
CA LEU A 155 -19.00 -1.02 -16.72
C LEU A 155 -18.72 -2.22 -17.65
N ARG A 156 -18.81 -2.01 -18.96
CA ARG A 156 -18.30 -3.01 -19.90
C ARG A 156 -16.78 -2.94 -19.91
N LEU A 157 -16.13 -4.04 -19.57
CA LEU A 157 -14.68 -4.14 -19.46
C LEU A 157 -14.15 -5.12 -20.51
N ARG A 158 -13.34 -4.60 -21.44
CA ARG A 158 -12.60 -5.43 -22.39
C ARG A 158 -11.15 -5.55 -21.95
N VAL A 159 -10.73 -6.78 -21.67
CA VAL A 159 -9.35 -7.07 -21.21
C VAL A 159 -8.59 -7.82 -22.30
N ALA A 160 -7.38 -7.35 -22.62
CA ALA A 160 -6.43 -8.08 -23.44
C ALA A 160 -5.34 -8.71 -22.54
N ASP A 161 -5.08 -10.00 -22.75
CA ASP A 161 -4.06 -10.77 -22.02
C ASP A 161 -3.59 -11.94 -22.88
N GLU A 162 -2.40 -11.78 -23.48
CA GLU A 162 -1.84 -12.81 -24.37
C GLU A 162 -1.22 -13.97 -23.58
N ALA A 163 -0.77 -13.72 -22.35
CA ALA A 163 -0.11 -14.72 -21.53
C ALA A 163 -1.08 -15.56 -20.69
N ALA A 164 -2.30 -15.05 -20.47
CA ALA A 164 -3.35 -15.75 -19.72
C ALA A 164 -4.69 -15.57 -20.43
N PRO A 165 -4.96 -16.40 -21.48
CA PRO A 165 -6.13 -16.24 -22.34
C PRO A 165 -7.48 -16.28 -21.61
N TRP A 166 -7.53 -16.90 -20.43
CA TRP A 166 -8.75 -16.96 -19.61
C TRP A 166 -9.12 -15.58 -19.00
N ASN A 167 -8.20 -14.62 -18.99
CA ASN A 167 -8.47 -13.24 -18.59
C ASN A 167 -8.92 -12.37 -19.77
N ALA A 168 -8.65 -12.81 -20.99
CA ALA A 168 -8.97 -12.03 -22.18
C ALA A 168 -10.47 -12.17 -22.54
N GLY A 169 -11.07 -11.04 -22.88
CA GLY A 169 -12.47 -11.04 -23.31
C GLY A 169 -13.21 -9.77 -22.93
N GLU A 170 -14.52 -9.81 -23.14
CA GLU A 170 -15.45 -8.77 -22.74
C GLU A 170 -16.28 -9.24 -21.54
N PHE A 171 -16.35 -8.39 -20.55
CA PHE A 171 -17.05 -8.64 -19.28
C PHE A 171 -17.95 -7.46 -18.94
N LEU A 172 -19.00 -7.72 -18.20
CA LEU A 172 -19.73 -6.71 -17.47
C LEU A 172 -19.23 -6.70 -16.03
N LEU A 173 -18.50 -5.65 -15.66
CA LEU A 173 -18.16 -5.38 -14.26
C LEU A 173 -19.38 -4.77 -13.59
N VAL A 174 -19.86 -5.42 -12.54
CA VAL A 174 -20.93 -4.93 -11.69
C VAL A 174 -20.38 -4.73 -10.29
N ILE A 175 -20.59 -3.54 -9.74
CA ILE A 175 -20.23 -3.18 -8.37
C ILE A 175 -21.51 -2.84 -7.65
N ASP A 176 -21.83 -3.63 -6.63
CA ASP A 176 -23.02 -3.45 -5.82
C ASP A 176 -22.88 -2.28 -4.82
N THR A 177 -23.98 -1.86 -4.23
CA THR A 177 -24.02 -0.71 -3.31
C THR A 177 -23.17 -0.88 -2.06
N ASP A 178 -22.90 -2.13 -1.66
CA ASP A 178 -22.06 -2.49 -0.52
C ASP A 178 -20.56 -2.52 -0.86
N GLY A 179 -20.21 -2.34 -2.14
CA GLY A 179 -18.84 -2.40 -2.63
C GLY A 179 -18.37 -3.80 -3.02
N SER A 180 -19.23 -4.81 -3.05
CA SER A 180 -18.91 -6.11 -3.65
C SER A 180 -18.88 -5.99 -5.17
N GLY A 181 -17.93 -6.68 -5.80
CA GLY A 181 -17.75 -6.67 -7.25
C GLY A 181 -17.89 -8.05 -7.88
N ARG A 182 -18.36 -8.10 -9.12
CA ARG A 182 -18.38 -9.32 -9.90
C ARG A 182 -18.18 -9.05 -11.40
N LEU A 183 -17.61 -10.01 -12.11
CA LEU A 183 -17.52 -10.01 -13.56
C LEU A 183 -18.50 -11.03 -14.15
N GLU A 184 -19.44 -10.54 -14.91
CA GLU A 184 -20.39 -11.34 -15.68
C GLU A 184 -19.92 -11.45 -17.15
N PRO A 185 -20.26 -12.50 -17.89
CA PRO A 185 -20.04 -12.53 -19.32
C PRO A 185 -20.79 -11.35 -19.98
N ALA A 186 -20.15 -10.68 -20.94
CA ALA A 186 -20.84 -9.68 -21.75
C ALA A 186 -21.65 -10.41 -22.84
N ASP A 187 -22.85 -10.88 -22.51
CA ASP A 187 -23.76 -11.61 -23.43
C ASP A 187 -24.62 -10.69 -24.32
N GLY A 188 -24.23 -9.40 -24.42
CA GLY A 188 -24.98 -8.38 -25.16
C GLY A 188 -26.17 -7.79 -24.38
N SER A 189 -26.46 -8.27 -23.18
CA SER A 189 -27.57 -7.78 -22.34
C SER A 189 -27.27 -6.47 -21.60
N GLY A 190 -26.01 -6.07 -21.53
CA GLY A 190 -25.62 -4.74 -21.10
C GLY A 190 -25.90 -3.74 -22.22
N GLY A 191 -27.06 -3.05 -22.13
CA GLY A 191 -27.54 -2.14 -23.16
C GLY A 191 -26.48 -1.14 -23.65
N ALA A 192 -26.72 -0.48 -24.78
CA ALA A 192 -25.84 0.53 -25.38
C ALA A 192 -25.45 1.69 -24.45
N ASP A 193 -26.18 1.85 -23.36
CA ASP A 193 -26.00 2.94 -22.37
C ASP A 193 -24.98 2.61 -21.26
N VAL A 194 -24.41 1.39 -21.23
CA VAL A 194 -23.38 1.04 -20.22
C VAL A 194 -22.01 1.49 -20.74
N PRO A 195 -21.29 2.36 -20.00
CA PRO A 195 -19.96 2.82 -20.38
C PRO A 195 -19.02 1.64 -20.67
N ALA A 196 -18.13 1.81 -21.63
CA ALA A 196 -17.17 0.78 -22.03
C ALA A 196 -15.72 1.23 -21.76
N LEU A 197 -14.91 0.32 -21.25
CA LEU A 197 -13.50 0.49 -21.02
C LEU A 197 -12.72 -0.68 -21.61
N ALA A 198 -11.70 -0.40 -22.40
CA ALA A 198 -10.79 -1.42 -22.88
C ALA A 198 -9.37 -1.18 -22.39
N CYS A 199 -8.68 -2.26 -22.00
CA CYS A 199 -7.32 -2.17 -21.52
C CYS A 199 -6.56 -3.48 -21.65
N HIS A 200 -5.24 -3.40 -21.58
CA HIS A 200 -4.39 -4.55 -21.37
C HIS A 200 -4.33 -4.89 -19.87
N ILE A 201 -4.15 -6.19 -19.54
CA ILE A 201 -4.05 -6.69 -18.15
C ILE A 201 -3.00 -5.92 -17.32
N ARG A 202 -1.93 -5.42 -17.93
CA ARG A 202 -0.90 -4.62 -17.26
C ARG A 202 -1.45 -3.32 -16.69
N ALA A 203 -2.26 -2.62 -17.48
CA ALA A 203 -2.89 -1.37 -17.06
C ALA A 203 -3.95 -1.65 -15.99
N LEU A 204 -4.75 -2.71 -16.17
CA LEU A 204 -5.73 -3.14 -15.18
C LEU A 204 -5.06 -3.49 -13.84
N SER A 205 -3.96 -4.24 -13.87
CA SER A 205 -3.20 -4.57 -12.67
C SER A 205 -2.64 -3.32 -11.98
N ALA A 206 -2.11 -2.35 -12.73
CA ALA A 206 -1.60 -1.12 -12.17
C ALA A 206 -2.69 -0.29 -11.48
N ALA A 207 -3.91 -0.27 -12.03
CA ALA A 207 -5.06 0.40 -11.42
C ALA A 207 -5.50 -0.29 -10.12
N PHE A 208 -5.74 -1.59 -10.17
CA PHE A 208 -6.27 -2.34 -9.02
C PHE A 208 -5.26 -2.51 -7.89
N LEU A 209 -3.98 -2.67 -8.21
CA LEU A 209 -2.92 -2.74 -7.18
C LEU A 209 -2.54 -1.35 -6.63
N GLY A 210 -3.15 -0.28 -7.14
CA GLY A 210 -3.06 1.06 -6.57
C GLY A 210 -1.81 1.85 -6.94
N ASP A 211 -1.01 1.40 -7.94
CA ASP A 211 0.15 2.16 -8.42
C ASP A 211 -0.26 3.37 -9.27
N LYS A 212 -1.31 3.20 -10.09
CA LYS A 212 -1.78 4.25 -11.01
C LYS A 212 -3.27 4.54 -10.84
N ARG A 213 -3.62 5.81 -10.92
CA ARG A 213 -5.04 6.21 -10.95
C ARG A 213 -5.63 5.86 -12.31
N PRO A 214 -6.86 5.33 -12.38
CA PRO A 214 -7.51 5.00 -13.65
C PRO A 214 -7.56 6.19 -14.64
N VAL A 215 -7.79 7.42 -14.13
CA VAL A 215 -7.81 8.62 -14.95
C VAL A 215 -6.48 8.86 -15.69
N TRP A 216 -5.34 8.65 -15.03
CA TRP A 216 -4.03 8.79 -15.67
C TRP A 216 -3.78 7.73 -16.73
N LEU A 217 -4.25 6.49 -16.49
CA LEU A 217 -4.16 5.42 -17.48
C LEU A 217 -5.02 5.72 -18.71
N TYR A 218 -6.13 6.42 -18.52
CA TYR A 218 -6.97 6.88 -19.62
C TYR A 218 -6.30 8.04 -20.40
N GLU A 219 -5.78 9.05 -19.71
CA GLU A 219 -5.03 10.17 -20.30
C GLU A 219 -3.81 9.70 -21.10
N ASP A 220 -3.12 8.65 -20.62
CA ASP A 220 -1.97 8.04 -21.29
C ASP A 220 -2.36 7.04 -22.40
N GLY A 221 -3.65 6.83 -22.67
CA GLY A 221 -4.15 5.92 -23.69
C GLY A 221 -3.98 4.43 -23.35
N LEU A 222 -3.69 4.09 -22.10
CA LEU A 222 -3.58 2.73 -21.60
C LEU A 222 -4.95 2.14 -21.22
N PHE A 223 -5.90 3.01 -20.94
CA PHE A 223 -7.34 2.75 -20.91
C PHE A 223 -7.96 3.50 -22.08
N THR A 224 -8.89 2.85 -22.80
CA THR A 224 -9.64 3.46 -23.89
C THR A 224 -11.12 3.13 -23.74
N GLY A 225 -12.01 4.01 -24.23
CA GLY A 225 -13.46 3.80 -24.16
C GLY A 225 -14.21 5.10 -23.87
N ASP A 226 -15.37 4.98 -23.28
CA ASP A 226 -16.22 6.13 -22.93
C ASP A 226 -15.64 6.84 -21.70
N ALA A 227 -15.61 8.19 -21.74
CA ALA A 227 -15.06 9.04 -20.68
C ALA A 227 -16.12 9.46 -19.66
#